data_1b16311d683b03b1012144f169383da4
#
_entry.id   1b16311d683b03b1012144f169383da4
#
_cell.length_a   1.000
_cell.length_b   1.000
_cell.length_c   1.000
_cell.angle_alpha   90.00
_cell.angle_beta   90.00
_cell.angle_gamma   90.00
#
_symmetry.space_group_name_H-M   'P 1'
#
loop_
_entity.id
_entity.type
_entity.pdbx_description
1 polymer ?
#
loop_
_entity_poly.entity_id
_entity_poly.type
_entity_poly.pdbx_seq_one_letter_code
_entity_poly.pdbx_strand_id
1 'polypeptide(L)'
;MANPFSLEGKNAWITGASYGIGFNIAKAFVEAGIKTIIFNDINEAALQRGLDNYKAAGIENVKGYVCDVTDEVAIKALVEKIHEEVGQIDILVNNAGIIKRIPMHEMKRQEFQQVIDIDLVAPFICASAVLPEMMERREGKIINICSMMSELGRETVSAYAAAKGGLKMLTRNICSEYGEYNIQCNGIGPGYIATPQTAPLRERQPDGSRHPFDSFICAKTPAGRWLDPSELGGPAVFLASKA
;
A
#
# COMPACT_ATOMS: atom_id res chain seq x y z
N MET A 1 9.24 0.68 30.63
CA MET A 1 8.93 -0.42 29.66
C MET A 1 9.11 0.13 28.27
N ALA A 2 9.73 -0.62 27.34
CA ALA A 2 9.86 -0.17 25.96
C ALA A 2 8.46 -0.06 25.32
N ASN A 3 8.26 0.96 24.49
CA ASN A 3 7.01 1.13 23.75
C ASN A 3 6.86 -0.02 22.71
N PRO A 4 5.87 -0.93 22.82
CA PRO A 4 5.74 -2.04 21.88
C PRO A 4 5.39 -1.60 20.46
N PHE A 5 4.89 -0.37 20.30
CA PHE A 5 4.57 0.23 18.99
C PHE A 5 5.73 1.00 18.36
N SER A 6 6.91 1.04 19.01
CA SER A 6 8.08 1.72 18.46
C SER A 6 8.60 1.03 17.21
N LEU A 7 8.96 1.85 16.20
CA LEU A 7 9.63 1.41 14.97
C LEU A 7 11.10 1.88 14.93
N GLU A 8 11.67 2.26 16.09
CA GLU A 8 13.06 2.72 16.17
C GLU A 8 14.04 1.72 15.58
N GLY A 9 14.98 2.23 14.79
CA GLY A 9 16.02 1.45 14.12
C GLY A 9 15.57 0.68 12.88
N LYS A 10 14.27 0.69 12.55
CA LYS A 10 13.69 -0.04 11.41
C LYS A 10 13.66 0.80 10.15
N ASN A 11 13.83 0.15 8.98
CA ASN A 11 13.63 0.73 7.66
C ASN A 11 12.38 0.13 7.03
N ALA A 12 11.50 0.98 6.49
CA ALA A 12 10.27 0.57 5.83
C ALA A 12 10.28 0.94 4.35
N TRP A 13 10.03 -0.04 3.47
CA TRP A 13 9.79 0.19 2.06
C TRP A 13 8.29 0.16 1.79
N ILE A 14 7.74 1.26 1.24
CA ILE A 14 6.33 1.44 0.95
C ILE A 14 6.15 1.74 -0.53
N THR A 15 5.54 0.84 -1.30
CA THR A 15 5.35 1.03 -2.73
C THR A 15 4.24 2.04 -3.02
N GLY A 16 4.43 2.94 -4.02
CA GLY A 16 3.44 3.92 -4.43
C GLY A 16 3.06 4.91 -3.32
N ALA A 17 4.03 5.35 -2.51
CA ALA A 17 3.78 6.19 -1.34
C ALA A 17 4.04 7.69 -1.56
N SER A 18 3.97 8.17 -2.79
CA SER A 18 4.08 9.60 -3.12
C SER A 18 2.91 10.43 -2.57
N TYR A 19 1.76 9.82 -2.35
CA TYR A 19 0.54 10.45 -1.81
C TYR A 19 -0.45 9.39 -1.29
N GLY A 20 -1.59 9.83 -0.78
CA GLY A 20 -2.71 8.94 -0.43
C GLY A 20 -2.43 8.04 0.78
N ILE A 21 -2.80 6.76 0.68
CA ILE A 21 -2.70 5.79 1.79
C ILE A 21 -1.24 5.56 2.17
N GLY A 22 -0.37 5.23 1.21
CA GLY A 22 1.02 4.93 1.48
C GLY A 22 1.78 6.10 2.14
N PHE A 23 1.54 7.32 1.68
CA PHE A 23 2.11 8.52 2.29
C PHE A 23 1.65 8.71 3.75
N ASN A 24 0.37 8.48 4.06
CA ASN A 24 -0.13 8.62 5.42
C ASN A 24 0.33 7.48 6.35
N ILE A 25 0.53 6.27 5.83
CA ILE A 25 1.19 5.18 6.56
C ILE A 25 2.64 5.59 6.88
N ALA A 26 3.37 6.13 5.90
CA ALA A 26 4.73 6.62 6.12
C ALA A 26 4.80 7.69 7.22
N LYS A 27 3.86 8.65 7.23
CA LYS A 27 3.77 9.66 8.32
C LYS A 27 3.59 9.00 9.69
N ALA A 28 2.69 8.04 9.81
CA ALA A 28 2.47 7.33 11.07
C ALA A 28 3.72 6.52 11.50
N PHE A 29 4.46 5.97 10.54
CA PHE A 29 5.72 5.29 10.83
C PHE A 29 6.79 6.27 11.34
N VAL A 30 6.85 7.49 10.79
CA VAL A 30 7.73 8.55 11.29
C VAL A 30 7.37 8.93 12.72
N GLU A 31 6.09 9.12 13.03
CA GLU A 31 5.59 9.37 14.39
C GLU A 31 5.90 8.22 15.36
N ALA A 32 5.99 6.98 14.86
CA ALA A 32 6.40 5.80 15.64
C ALA A 32 7.93 5.61 15.74
N GLY A 33 8.74 6.56 15.22
CA GLY A 33 10.20 6.58 15.35
C GLY A 33 10.95 5.76 14.30
N ILE A 34 10.36 5.51 13.12
CA ILE A 34 11.04 4.78 12.04
C ILE A 34 12.38 5.44 11.69
N LYS A 35 13.41 4.63 11.43
CA LYS A 35 14.72 5.14 11.04
C LYS A 35 14.69 5.73 9.64
N THR A 36 14.16 5.00 8.66
CA THR A 36 14.12 5.45 7.26
C THR A 36 12.83 4.99 6.59
N ILE A 37 12.16 5.91 5.90
CA ILE A 37 11.13 5.61 4.92
C ILE A 37 11.78 5.48 3.54
N ILE A 38 11.49 4.37 2.87
CA ILE A 38 11.87 4.14 1.48
C ILE A 38 10.58 4.07 0.69
N PHE A 39 10.48 4.80 -0.43
CA PHE A 39 9.33 4.67 -1.31
C PHE A 39 9.77 4.66 -2.77
N ASN A 40 8.96 4.07 -3.62
CA ASN A 40 9.11 4.16 -5.06
C ASN A 40 7.81 4.62 -5.72
N ASP A 41 7.95 5.19 -6.88
CA ASP A 41 6.83 5.47 -7.77
C ASP A 41 7.25 5.23 -9.23
N ILE A 42 6.27 5.19 -10.14
CA ILE A 42 6.47 4.69 -11.50
C ILE A 42 7.34 5.60 -12.39
N ASN A 43 7.45 6.89 -12.07
CA ASN A 43 8.21 7.85 -12.87
C ASN A 43 8.72 9.03 -12.05
N GLU A 44 9.63 9.82 -12.64
CA GLU A 44 10.24 11.00 -12.00
C GLU A 44 9.21 12.03 -11.52
N ALA A 45 8.16 12.30 -12.27
CA ALA A 45 7.16 13.30 -11.89
C ALA A 45 6.37 12.85 -10.63
N ALA A 46 6.03 11.57 -10.55
CA ALA A 46 5.38 11.01 -9.37
C ALA A 46 6.33 10.96 -8.17
N LEU A 47 7.59 10.58 -8.40
CA LEU A 47 8.64 10.60 -7.38
C LEU A 47 8.85 12.01 -6.82
N GLN A 48 9.04 13.02 -7.67
CA GLN A 48 9.25 14.40 -7.25
C GLN A 48 8.08 14.93 -6.43
N ARG A 49 6.85 14.68 -6.89
CA ARG A 49 5.65 15.01 -6.10
C ARG A 49 5.67 14.37 -4.71
N GLY A 50 6.11 13.12 -4.61
CA GLY A 50 6.28 12.44 -3.33
C GLY A 50 7.30 13.14 -2.43
N LEU A 51 8.49 13.41 -2.96
CA LEU A 51 9.55 14.12 -2.23
C LEU A 51 9.07 15.50 -1.73
N ASP A 52 8.35 16.24 -2.55
CA ASP A 52 7.77 17.54 -2.17
C ASP A 52 6.74 17.39 -1.05
N ASN A 53 5.90 16.35 -1.09
CA ASN A 53 4.92 16.05 -0.03
C ASN A 53 5.61 15.70 1.30
N TYR A 54 6.66 14.85 1.27
CA TYR A 54 7.44 14.51 2.46
C TYR A 54 8.14 15.75 3.04
N LYS A 55 8.75 16.56 2.19
CA LYS A 55 9.38 17.84 2.59
C LYS A 55 8.36 18.80 3.23
N ALA A 56 7.18 18.95 2.62
CA ALA A 56 6.10 19.79 3.15
C ALA A 56 5.56 19.28 4.49
N ALA A 57 5.65 17.97 4.75
CA ALA A 57 5.31 17.35 6.03
C ALA A 57 6.46 17.40 7.07
N GLY A 58 7.62 17.97 6.73
CA GLY A 58 8.79 18.04 7.63
C GLY A 58 9.48 16.68 7.83
N ILE A 59 9.31 15.74 6.88
CA ILE A 59 9.91 14.40 6.94
C ILE A 59 11.22 14.41 6.13
N GLU A 60 12.35 14.26 6.81
CA GLU A 60 13.69 14.30 6.22
C GLU A 60 14.29 12.88 6.04
N ASN A 61 13.88 11.93 6.87
CA ASN A 61 14.39 10.54 6.85
C ASN A 61 13.68 9.69 5.79
N VAL A 62 13.67 10.19 4.55
CA VAL A 62 13.01 9.55 3.40
C VAL A 62 13.96 9.40 2.21
N LYS A 63 13.88 8.25 1.53
CA LYS A 63 14.56 7.95 0.26
C LYS A 63 13.52 7.55 -0.78
N GLY A 64 13.58 8.18 -1.95
CA GLY A 64 12.66 7.91 -3.05
C GLY A 64 13.38 7.35 -4.27
N TYR A 65 12.72 6.43 -4.99
CA TYR A 65 13.25 5.79 -6.19
C TYR A 65 12.20 5.72 -7.30
N VAL A 66 12.64 5.85 -8.54
CA VAL A 66 11.79 5.50 -9.69
C VAL A 66 11.89 4.01 -9.92
N CYS A 67 10.77 3.31 -9.85
CA CYS A 67 10.70 1.88 -10.18
C CYS A 67 9.26 1.48 -10.46
N ASP A 68 9.03 0.81 -11.58
CA ASP A 68 7.76 0.14 -11.87
C ASP A 68 7.71 -1.17 -11.07
N VAL A 69 6.71 -1.29 -10.20
CA VAL A 69 6.54 -2.48 -9.34
C VAL A 69 6.22 -3.76 -10.12
N THR A 70 5.85 -3.65 -11.39
CA THR A 70 5.57 -4.79 -12.27
C THR A 70 6.82 -5.33 -12.97
N ASP A 71 7.93 -4.59 -12.92
CA ASP A 71 9.22 -5.02 -13.49
C ASP A 71 10.05 -5.76 -12.42
N GLU A 72 10.06 -7.09 -12.50
CA GLU A 72 10.77 -7.94 -11.55
C GLU A 72 12.29 -7.68 -11.54
N VAL A 73 12.89 -7.39 -12.70
CA VAL A 73 14.33 -7.10 -12.80
C VAL A 73 14.64 -5.78 -12.12
N ALA A 74 13.84 -4.75 -12.39
CA ALA A 74 13.99 -3.45 -11.76
C ALA A 74 13.78 -3.51 -10.23
N ILE A 75 12.84 -4.32 -9.75
CA ILE A 75 12.59 -4.50 -8.31
C ILE A 75 13.80 -5.17 -7.62
N LYS A 76 14.40 -6.22 -8.22
CA LYS A 76 15.59 -6.85 -7.67
C LYS A 76 16.76 -5.86 -7.59
N ALA A 77 17.01 -5.11 -8.64
CA ALA A 77 18.05 -4.08 -8.66
C ALA A 77 17.75 -2.95 -7.65
N LEU A 78 16.49 -2.58 -7.47
CA LEU A 78 16.09 -1.60 -6.46
C LEU A 78 16.39 -2.11 -5.03
N VAL A 79 16.08 -3.37 -4.72
CA VAL A 79 16.37 -3.95 -3.39
C VAL A 79 17.88 -3.96 -3.12
N GLU A 80 18.69 -4.34 -4.09
CA GLU A 80 20.16 -4.28 -3.98
C GLU A 80 20.62 -2.83 -3.70
N LYS A 81 20.12 -1.85 -4.43
CA LYS A 81 20.42 -0.44 -4.23
C LYS A 81 19.99 0.07 -2.86
N ILE A 82 18.81 -0.34 -2.38
CA ILE A 82 18.35 -0.01 -1.02
C ILE A 82 19.32 -0.57 0.03
N HIS A 83 19.78 -1.81 -0.14
CA HIS A 83 20.76 -2.41 0.78
C HIS A 83 22.06 -1.62 0.83
N GLU A 84 22.57 -1.16 -0.31
CA GLU A 84 23.77 -0.35 -0.38
C GLU A 84 23.62 1.03 0.27
N GLU A 85 22.49 1.72 0.03
CA GLU A 85 22.31 3.12 0.41
C GLU A 85 21.67 3.33 1.79
N VAL A 86 20.87 2.37 2.24
CA VAL A 86 20.03 2.48 3.47
C VAL A 86 20.30 1.35 4.45
N GLY A 87 20.51 0.15 3.91
CA GLY A 87 20.63 -1.09 4.67
C GLY A 87 19.40 -1.99 4.50
N GLN A 88 19.24 -2.91 5.44
CA GLN A 88 18.17 -3.91 5.42
C GLN A 88 16.75 -3.31 5.34
N ILE A 89 15.84 -4.04 4.70
CA ILE A 89 14.41 -3.72 4.68
C ILE A 89 13.73 -4.55 5.78
N ASP A 90 13.28 -3.89 6.84
CA ASP A 90 12.59 -4.55 7.97
C ASP A 90 11.09 -4.72 7.72
N ILE A 91 10.50 -3.75 7.02
CA ILE A 91 9.06 -3.65 6.78
C ILE A 91 8.83 -3.38 5.30
N LEU A 92 8.04 -4.23 4.65
CA LEU A 92 7.51 -4.00 3.30
C LEU A 92 6.03 -3.68 3.39
N VAL A 93 5.60 -2.56 2.80
CA VAL A 93 4.18 -2.23 2.61
C VAL A 93 3.85 -2.22 1.12
N ASN A 94 3.16 -3.25 0.65
CA ASN A 94 2.62 -3.32 -0.70
C ASN A 94 1.36 -2.46 -0.78
N ASN A 95 1.55 -1.19 -1.18
CA ASN A 95 0.48 -0.20 -1.26
C ASN A 95 0.18 0.24 -2.71
N ALA A 96 1.13 0.17 -3.62
CA ALA A 96 0.87 0.50 -5.03
C ALA A 96 -0.34 -0.26 -5.57
N GLY A 97 -1.22 0.43 -6.27
CA GLY A 97 -2.43 -0.18 -6.80
C GLY A 97 -3.23 0.78 -7.65
N ILE A 98 -4.03 0.22 -8.54
CA ILE A 98 -4.95 0.95 -9.43
C ILE A 98 -6.35 0.35 -9.38
N ILE A 99 -7.33 1.14 -9.74
CA ILE A 99 -8.69 0.65 -9.93
C ILE A 99 -9.24 1.14 -11.28
N LYS A 100 -9.74 0.21 -12.09
CA LYS A 100 -10.50 0.51 -13.30
C LYS A 100 -11.96 0.19 -13.06
N ARG A 101 -12.82 1.16 -13.37
CA ARG A 101 -14.27 1.02 -13.22
C ARG A 101 -14.91 0.86 -14.59
N ILE A 102 -15.00 -0.39 -15.05
CA ILE A 102 -15.48 -0.77 -16.37
C ILE A 102 -16.44 -1.95 -16.17
N PRO A 103 -17.66 -1.92 -16.75
CA PRO A 103 -18.54 -3.08 -16.77
C PRO A 103 -17.82 -4.31 -17.32
N MET A 104 -18.02 -5.48 -16.71
CA MET A 104 -17.25 -6.68 -17.03
C MET A 104 -17.30 -7.06 -18.51
N HIS A 105 -18.46 -6.90 -19.16
CA HIS A 105 -18.67 -7.23 -20.56
C HIS A 105 -18.02 -6.22 -21.54
N GLU A 106 -17.59 -5.06 -21.06
CA GLU A 106 -16.89 -4.02 -21.84
C GLU A 106 -15.38 -3.99 -21.55
N MET A 107 -14.96 -4.59 -20.43
CA MET A 107 -13.56 -4.59 -20.00
C MET A 107 -12.69 -5.41 -20.93
N LYS A 108 -11.66 -4.82 -21.52
CA LYS A 108 -10.69 -5.50 -22.36
C LYS A 108 -9.73 -6.35 -21.52
N ARG A 109 -9.23 -7.44 -22.11
CA ARG A 109 -8.24 -8.30 -21.46
C ARG A 109 -7.02 -7.51 -20.94
N GLN A 110 -6.50 -6.56 -21.71
CA GLN A 110 -5.34 -5.76 -21.29
C GLN A 110 -5.65 -4.89 -20.07
N GLU A 111 -6.87 -4.36 -19.97
CA GLU A 111 -7.29 -3.54 -18.82
C GLU A 111 -7.44 -4.39 -17.56
N PHE A 112 -7.99 -5.61 -17.71
CA PHE A 112 -8.05 -6.59 -16.63
C PHE A 112 -6.64 -6.98 -16.17
N GLN A 113 -5.78 -7.37 -17.13
CA GLN A 113 -4.41 -7.81 -16.86
C GLN A 113 -3.59 -6.72 -16.15
N GLN A 114 -3.68 -5.47 -16.58
CA GLN A 114 -2.97 -4.36 -15.93
C GLN A 114 -3.31 -4.22 -14.43
N VAL A 115 -4.57 -4.41 -14.06
CA VAL A 115 -4.97 -4.38 -12.64
C VAL A 115 -4.40 -5.60 -11.90
N ILE A 116 -4.44 -6.79 -12.50
CA ILE A 116 -3.85 -8.00 -11.91
C ILE A 116 -2.34 -7.82 -11.70
N ASP A 117 -1.64 -7.30 -12.71
CA ASP A 117 -0.19 -7.12 -12.66
C ASP A 117 0.21 -6.17 -11.52
N ILE A 118 -0.48 -5.05 -11.37
CA ILE A 118 -0.14 -4.03 -10.36
C ILE A 118 -0.65 -4.43 -8.96
N ASP A 119 -1.88 -4.92 -8.83
CA ASP A 119 -2.53 -5.09 -7.53
C ASP A 119 -2.35 -6.49 -6.92
N LEU A 120 -1.78 -7.45 -7.69
CA LEU A 120 -1.53 -8.83 -7.23
C LEU A 120 -0.12 -9.32 -7.54
N VAL A 121 0.31 -9.24 -8.82
CA VAL A 121 1.62 -9.77 -9.23
C VAL A 121 2.76 -8.92 -8.65
N ALA A 122 2.65 -7.60 -8.69
CA ALA A 122 3.66 -6.72 -8.12
C ALA A 122 3.88 -6.92 -6.59
N PRO A 123 2.85 -7.04 -5.74
CA PRO A 123 3.03 -7.47 -4.35
C PRO A 123 3.78 -8.79 -4.17
N PHE A 124 3.53 -9.77 -5.05
CA PHE A 124 4.30 -11.03 -5.07
C PHE A 124 5.76 -10.78 -5.42
N ILE A 125 6.05 -10.00 -6.46
CA ILE A 125 7.42 -9.65 -6.88
C ILE A 125 8.18 -8.96 -5.74
N CYS A 126 7.58 -7.92 -5.13
CA CYS A 126 8.19 -7.18 -4.03
C CYS A 126 8.44 -8.07 -2.80
N ALA A 127 7.46 -8.89 -2.43
CA ALA A 127 7.62 -9.84 -1.32
C ALA A 127 8.74 -10.85 -1.60
N SER A 128 8.76 -11.45 -2.79
CA SER A 128 9.80 -12.42 -3.20
C SER A 128 11.20 -11.82 -3.16
N ALA A 129 11.34 -10.52 -3.44
CA ALA A 129 12.64 -9.85 -3.44
C ALA A 129 13.19 -9.60 -2.02
N VAL A 130 12.35 -9.39 -1.01
CA VAL A 130 12.78 -9.12 0.38
C VAL A 130 12.80 -10.37 1.26
N LEU A 131 12.06 -11.41 0.93
CA LEU A 131 11.93 -12.62 1.74
C LEU A 131 13.26 -13.33 2.01
N PRO A 132 14.20 -13.51 1.05
CA PRO A 132 15.44 -14.21 1.32
C PRO A 132 16.22 -13.59 2.48
N GLU A 133 16.38 -12.28 2.51
CA GLU A 133 17.06 -11.55 3.58
C GLU A 133 16.30 -11.63 4.89
N MET A 134 14.96 -11.47 4.86
CA MET A 134 14.14 -11.60 6.06
C MET A 134 14.22 -13.00 6.67
N MET A 135 14.29 -14.06 5.84
CA MET A 135 14.48 -15.44 6.29
C MET A 135 15.84 -15.64 6.97
N GLU A 136 16.92 -15.12 6.37
CA GLU A 136 18.28 -15.22 6.93
C GLU A 136 18.35 -14.57 8.32
N ARG A 137 17.76 -13.38 8.49
CA ARG A 137 17.69 -12.67 9.77
C ARG A 137 16.68 -13.24 10.75
N ARG A 138 15.73 -14.05 10.28
CA ARG A 138 14.57 -14.53 11.02
C ARG A 138 13.74 -13.37 11.62
N GLU A 139 13.59 -12.32 10.85
CA GLU A 139 12.79 -11.14 11.22
C GLU A 139 12.32 -10.41 9.96
N GLY A 140 11.02 -10.11 9.87
CA GLY A 140 10.44 -9.35 8.79
C GLY A 140 8.94 -9.07 8.97
N LYS A 141 8.49 -7.94 8.44
CA LYS A 141 7.08 -7.55 8.42
C LYS A 141 6.65 -7.23 6.98
N ILE A 142 5.58 -7.85 6.53
CA ILE A 142 4.97 -7.57 5.23
C ILE A 142 3.53 -7.15 5.47
N ILE A 143 3.14 -5.99 4.94
CA ILE A 143 1.79 -5.45 5.04
C ILE A 143 1.25 -5.26 3.62
N ASN A 144 0.19 -5.96 3.28
CA ASN A 144 -0.48 -5.83 2.00
C ASN A 144 -1.72 -4.94 2.13
N ILE A 145 -1.82 -3.88 1.33
CA ILE A 145 -3.04 -3.06 1.28
C ILE A 145 -4.06 -3.79 0.41
N CYS A 146 -4.89 -4.57 1.09
CA CYS A 146 -6.04 -5.27 0.54
C CYS A 146 -7.21 -4.31 0.29
N SER A 147 -8.43 -4.77 0.38
CA SER A 147 -9.64 -3.97 0.23
C SER A 147 -10.83 -4.71 0.84
N MET A 148 -11.90 -4.02 1.14
CA MET A 148 -13.21 -4.67 1.34
C MET A 148 -13.62 -5.48 0.10
N MET A 149 -13.12 -5.13 -1.10
CA MET A 149 -13.31 -5.93 -2.33
C MET A 149 -12.54 -7.25 -2.31
N SER A 150 -11.72 -7.53 -1.31
CA SER A 150 -11.17 -8.86 -1.06
C SER A 150 -12.20 -9.87 -0.54
N GLU A 151 -13.32 -9.37 -0.04
CA GLU A 151 -14.44 -10.15 0.54
C GLU A 151 -15.74 -9.95 -0.25
N LEU A 152 -15.93 -8.75 -0.80
CA LEU A 152 -17.19 -8.32 -1.39
C LEU A 152 -17.06 -8.13 -2.89
N GLY A 153 -18.13 -8.43 -3.63
CA GLY A 153 -18.26 -8.06 -5.04
C GLY A 153 -18.97 -6.72 -5.19
N ARG A 154 -18.62 -5.98 -6.23
CA ARG A 154 -19.32 -4.78 -6.67
C ARG A 154 -19.24 -4.66 -8.20
N GLU A 155 -20.25 -4.06 -8.78
CA GLU A 155 -20.28 -3.73 -10.20
C GLU A 155 -19.06 -2.91 -10.66
N THR A 156 -18.65 -3.06 -11.88
CA THR A 156 -17.60 -2.31 -12.59
C THR A 156 -16.15 -2.49 -12.08
N VAL A 157 -15.91 -3.29 -11.05
CA VAL A 157 -14.57 -3.46 -10.45
C VAL A 157 -14.09 -4.93 -10.45
N SER A 158 -14.49 -5.72 -11.44
CA SER A 158 -14.20 -7.16 -11.51
C SER A 158 -12.71 -7.48 -11.42
N ALA A 159 -11.86 -6.79 -12.18
CA ALA A 159 -10.40 -6.97 -12.13
C ALA A 159 -9.82 -6.61 -10.75
N TYR A 160 -10.26 -5.50 -10.17
CA TYR A 160 -9.80 -5.05 -8.85
C TYR A 160 -10.22 -6.04 -7.74
N ALA A 161 -11.48 -6.49 -7.76
CA ALA A 161 -11.96 -7.48 -6.78
C ALA A 161 -11.20 -8.81 -6.90
N ALA A 162 -10.95 -9.28 -8.13
CA ALA A 162 -10.14 -10.48 -8.37
C ALA A 162 -8.71 -10.32 -7.84
N ALA A 163 -8.05 -9.19 -8.14
CA ALA A 163 -6.70 -8.90 -7.66
C ALA A 163 -6.64 -8.83 -6.12
N LYS A 164 -7.55 -8.08 -5.50
CA LYS A 164 -7.56 -7.92 -4.03
C LYS A 164 -8.01 -9.20 -3.30
N GLY A 165 -8.87 -10.02 -3.89
CA GLY A 165 -9.17 -11.38 -3.42
C GLY A 165 -7.94 -12.28 -3.47
N GLY A 166 -7.20 -12.25 -4.58
CA GLY A 166 -5.91 -12.94 -4.73
C GLY A 166 -4.87 -12.46 -3.73
N LEU A 167 -4.74 -11.13 -3.54
CA LEU A 167 -3.80 -10.54 -2.59
C LEU A 167 -4.09 -10.97 -1.14
N LYS A 168 -5.36 -11.08 -0.75
CA LYS A 168 -5.76 -11.64 0.55
C LYS A 168 -5.24 -13.07 0.71
N MET A 169 -5.39 -13.91 -0.31
CA MET A 169 -4.91 -15.29 -0.25
C MET A 169 -3.37 -15.36 -0.29
N LEU A 170 -2.71 -14.53 -1.09
CA LEU A 170 -1.26 -14.40 -1.09
C LEU A 170 -0.72 -14.01 0.30
N THR A 171 -1.38 -13.07 0.98
CA THR A 171 -1.04 -12.67 2.36
C THR A 171 -1.05 -13.86 3.31
N ARG A 172 -2.10 -14.68 3.26
CA ARG A 172 -2.22 -15.89 4.08
C ARG A 172 -1.15 -16.93 3.75
N ASN A 173 -0.86 -17.09 2.45
CA ASN A 173 0.12 -18.06 1.99
C ASN A 173 1.54 -17.67 2.44
N ILE A 174 1.93 -16.39 2.29
CA ILE A 174 3.21 -15.90 2.80
C ILE A 174 3.32 -16.15 4.32
N CYS A 175 2.27 -15.85 5.09
CA CYS A 175 2.24 -16.12 6.53
C CYS A 175 2.44 -17.61 6.84
N SER A 176 1.79 -18.51 6.07
CA SER A 176 1.90 -19.97 6.25
C SER A 176 3.29 -20.50 5.92
N GLU A 177 3.92 -20.01 4.84
CA GLU A 177 5.21 -20.50 4.36
C GLU A 177 6.38 -19.97 5.18
N TYR A 178 6.30 -18.70 5.63
CA TYR A 178 7.45 -17.99 6.22
C TYR A 178 7.29 -17.68 7.71
N GLY A 179 6.19 -18.10 8.33
CA GLY A 179 5.95 -17.89 9.76
C GLY A 179 7.02 -18.52 10.67
N GLU A 180 7.58 -19.67 10.28
CA GLU A 180 8.67 -20.32 11.01
C GLU A 180 9.99 -19.51 11.04
N TYR A 181 10.14 -18.56 10.08
CA TYR A 181 11.26 -17.62 10.05
C TYR A 181 10.96 -16.32 10.81
N ASN A 182 9.90 -16.29 11.64
CA ASN A 182 9.47 -15.10 12.37
C ASN A 182 9.13 -13.92 11.44
N ILE A 183 8.60 -14.23 10.25
CA ILE A 183 8.10 -13.25 9.28
C ILE A 183 6.58 -13.18 9.41
N GLN A 184 6.05 -12.00 9.71
CA GLN A 184 4.62 -11.76 9.78
C GLN A 184 4.14 -11.07 8.50
N CYS A 185 3.17 -11.67 7.83
CA CYS A 185 2.50 -11.09 6.68
C CYS A 185 1.03 -10.84 7.01
N ASN A 186 0.61 -9.58 6.93
CA ASN A 186 -0.75 -9.18 7.28
C ASN A 186 -1.37 -8.29 6.19
N GLY A 187 -2.70 -8.27 6.14
CA GLY A 187 -3.46 -7.44 5.21
C GLY A 187 -4.30 -6.39 5.93
N ILE A 188 -4.25 -5.16 5.43
CA ILE A 188 -5.20 -4.12 5.81
C ILE A 188 -6.25 -4.05 4.71
N GLY A 189 -7.52 -4.22 5.04
CA GLY A 189 -8.66 -4.20 4.11
C GLY A 189 -9.49 -2.91 4.24
N PRO A 190 -9.05 -1.78 3.67
CA PRO A 190 -9.79 -0.53 3.80
C PRO A 190 -11.15 -0.58 3.11
N GLY A 191 -12.10 0.17 3.67
CA GLY A 191 -13.33 0.55 2.99
C GLY A 191 -13.10 1.71 2.01
N TYR A 192 -13.96 2.71 2.06
CA TYR A 192 -13.86 3.87 1.18
C TYR A 192 -13.01 4.98 1.80
N ILE A 193 -11.88 5.25 1.17
CA ILE A 193 -10.85 6.20 1.66
C ILE A 193 -10.90 7.47 0.82
N ALA A 194 -10.84 8.63 1.50
CA ALA A 194 -10.82 9.95 0.89
C ALA A 194 -9.42 10.31 0.38
N THR A 195 -9.01 9.70 -0.72
CA THR A 195 -7.73 9.97 -1.41
C THR A 195 -7.91 10.87 -2.63
N PRO A 196 -6.83 11.41 -3.21
CA PRO A 196 -6.90 12.09 -4.51
C PRO A 196 -7.49 11.21 -5.62
N GLN A 197 -7.22 9.90 -5.63
CA GLN A 197 -7.80 8.95 -6.59
C GLN A 197 -9.34 8.84 -6.50
N THR A 198 -9.92 9.09 -5.33
CA THR A 198 -11.37 9.06 -5.11
C THR A 198 -11.99 10.45 -5.09
N ALA A 199 -11.20 11.53 -5.24
CA ALA A 199 -11.71 12.90 -5.22
C ALA A 199 -12.84 13.15 -6.23
N PRO A 200 -12.76 12.70 -7.50
CA PRO A 200 -13.84 12.93 -8.47
C PRO A 200 -15.20 12.33 -8.04
N LEU A 201 -15.18 11.29 -7.20
CA LEU A 201 -16.39 10.62 -6.70
C LEU A 201 -17.03 11.35 -5.51
N ARG A 202 -16.38 12.41 -5.01
CA ARG A 202 -16.80 13.21 -3.85
C ARG A 202 -17.01 14.69 -4.19
N GLU A 203 -16.76 15.07 -5.43
CA GLU A 203 -16.97 16.44 -5.90
C GLU A 203 -18.46 16.81 -5.84
N ARG A 204 -18.72 18.05 -5.44
CA ARG A 204 -20.07 18.59 -5.46
C ARG A 204 -20.55 18.74 -6.90
N GLN A 205 -21.84 18.44 -7.12
CA GLN A 205 -22.49 18.68 -8.39
C GLN A 205 -22.67 20.20 -8.61
N PRO A 206 -22.90 20.68 -9.85
CA PRO A 206 -23.10 22.11 -10.13
C PRO A 206 -24.24 22.76 -9.32
N ASP A 207 -25.24 22.00 -8.92
CA ASP A 207 -26.35 22.45 -8.08
C ASP A 207 -26.03 22.47 -6.58
N GLY A 208 -24.78 22.15 -6.20
CA GLY A 208 -24.32 22.07 -4.82
C GLY A 208 -24.66 20.75 -4.10
N SER A 209 -25.39 19.85 -4.72
CA SER A 209 -25.69 18.53 -4.17
C SER A 209 -24.45 17.64 -4.08
N ARG A 210 -24.52 16.60 -3.27
CA ARG A 210 -23.48 15.58 -3.22
C ARG A 210 -23.47 14.76 -4.52
N HIS A 211 -22.26 14.32 -4.92
CA HIS A 211 -22.14 13.32 -5.97
C HIS A 211 -22.97 12.07 -5.61
N PRO A 212 -23.73 11.46 -6.54
CA PRO A 212 -24.59 10.30 -6.25
C PRO A 212 -23.82 9.14 -5.60
N PHE A 213 -22.57 8.91 -6.04
CA PHE A 213 -21.72 7.89 -5.45
C PHE A 213 -21.28 8.23 -4.02
N ASP A 214 -21.00 9.50 -3.69
CA ASP A 214 -20.72 9.96 -2.32
C ASP A 214 -21.91 9.69 -1.41
N SER A 215 -23.13 10.06 -1.84
CA SER A 215 -24.35 9.79 -1.11
C SER A 215 -24.58 8.31 -0.88
N PHE A 216 -24.36 7.47 -1.92
CA PHE A 216 -24.48 6.02 -1.82
C PHE A 216 -23.47 5.44 -0.80
N ILE A 217 -22.19 5.85 -0.86
CA ILE A 217 -21.16 5.36 0.06
C ILE A 217 -21.45 5.76 1.50
N CYS A 218 -21.78 7.03 1.74
CA CYS A 218 -22.11 7.49 3.08
C CYS A 218 -23.35 6.78 3.66
N ALA A 219 -24.36 6.46 2.84
CA ALA A 219 -25.53 5.71 3.27
C ALA A 219 -25.22 4.23 3.59
N LYS A 220 -24.27 3.61 2.88
CA LYS A 220 -23.87 2.20 3.08
C LYS A 220 -22.84 2.01 4.19
N THR A 221 -22.08 3.05 4.52
CA THR A 221 -21.04 2.99 5.55
C THR A 221 -21.66 3.33 6.91
N PRO A 222 -21.61 2.46 7.93
CA PRO A 222 -22.21 2.74 9.24
C PRO A 222 -21.74 4.06 9.88
N ALA A 223 -20.48 4.45 9.65
CA ALA A 223 -19.93 5.73 10.11
C ALA A 223 -20.44 6.94 9.32
N GLY A 224 -21.21 6.77 8.24
CA GLY A 224 -21.79 7.84 7.44
C GLY A 224 -20.79 8.72 6.67
N ARG A 225 -19.53 8.28 6.53
CA ARG A 225 -18.45 9.07 5.93
C ARG A 225 -17.41 8.21 5.23
N TRP A 226 -16.61 8.86 4.42
CA TRP A 226 -15.33 8.29 3.95
C TRP A 226 -14.30 8.30 5.10
N LEU A 227 -13.40 7.32 5.09
CA LEU A 227 -12.28 7.28 6.02
C LEU A 227 -11.19 8.25 5.55
N ASP A 228 -10.58 8.96 6.49
CA ASP A 228 -9.37 9.74 6.20
C ASP A 228 -8.18 8.79 6.04
N PRO A 229 -7.27 8.99 5.06
CA PRO A 229 -6.12 8.11 4.87
C PRO A 229 -5.23 7.99 6.10
N SER A 230 -5.15 9.01 6.96
CA SER A 230 -4.36 8.99 8.20
C SER A 230 -4.87 7.97 9.22
N GLU A 231 -6.16 7.61 9.17
CA GLU A 231 -6.75 6.62 10.07
C GLU A 231 -6.21 5.20 9.84
N LEU A 232 -5.52 4.95 8.71
CA LEU A 232 -4.82 3.68 8.45
C LEU A 232 -3.43 3.61 9.09
N GLY A 233 -2.91 4.72 9.59
CA GLY A 233 -1.60 4.80 10.22
C GLY A 233 -1.50 3.91 11.47
N GLY A 234 -2.45 4.02 12.39
CA GLY A 234 -2.46 3.22 13.62
C GLY A 234 -2.43 1.71 13.38
N PRO A 235 -3.35 1.15 12.57
CA PRO A 235 -3.30 -0.26 12.17
C PRO A 235 -1.97 -0.67 11.51
N ALA A 236 -1.41 0.18 10.65
CA ALA A 236 -0.14 -0.10 9.99
C ALA A 236 1.03 -0.13 11.00
N VAL A 237 1.08 0.81 11.94
CA VAL A 237 2.09 0.82 13.02
C VAL A 237 1.96 -0.45 13.90
N PHE A 238 0.75 -0.83 14.28
CA PHE A 238 0.52 -2.06 15.03
C PHE A 238 1.11 -3.28 14.30
N LEU A 239 0.78 -3.47 13.02
CA LEU A 239 1.24 -4.61 12.23
C LEU A 239 2.75 -4.57 11.92
N ALA A 240 3.37 -3.39 11.88
CA ALA A 240 4.80 -3.19 11.64
C ALA A 240 5.66 -3.36 12.91
N SER A 241 5.07 -3.20 14.09
CA SER A 241 5.76 -3.16 15.38
C SER A 241 5.89 -4.54 16.04
N LYS A 242 6.36 -4.53 17.30
CA LYS A 242 6.41 -5.73 18.16
C LYS A 242 5.13 -5.96 18.96
N ALA A 243 4.14 -5.07 18.81
CA ALA A 243 2.87 -5.12 19.53
C ALA A 243 1.99 -6.30 19.09
#